data_b48eae519566c97e1e793d55786bfda4
#
_entry.id   b48eae519566c97e1e793d55786bfda4
#
_cell.length_a   1.000
_cell.length_b   1.000
_cell.length_c   1.000
_cell.angle_alpha   90.00
_cell.angle_beta   90.00
_cell.angle_gamma   90.00
#
_symmetry.space_group_name_H-M   'P 1'
#
loop_
_entity.id
_entity.type
_entity.pdbx_description
1 polymer ?
#
loop_
_entity_poly.entity_id
_entity_poly.type
_entity_poly.pdbx_seq_one_letter_code
_entity_poly.pdbx_strand_id
1 'polypeptide(L)'
;MKGSYFLIIRLDREKVIRTKGRAFELRPGYYVYVGSAMNSLEKRVARHFRKEKKLHWHIDYLLKEAGLLRAYLIPSEVKLEEKLSLEVSRFGEPVPGFGAGDVKVGTNLYRFDDEPDGTLEGILKEMGLDWKTVKSDEEITEIRW
;
A
#
# COMPACT_ATOMS: atom_id res chain seq x y z
N MET A 1 -14.58 -1.47 -9.17
CA MET A 1 -15.29 -1.24 -7.89
C MET A 1 -14.56 -0.25 -7.02
N LYS A 2 -15.21 0.27 -6.01
CA LYS A 2 -14.61 1.18 -5.04
C LYS A 2 -13.95 0.40 -3.92
N GLY A 3 -12.89 0.92 -3.34
CA GLY A 3 -12.29 0.32 -2.17
C GLY A 3 -10.96 0.90 -1.78
N SER A 4 -10.36 0.22 -0.82
CA SER A 4 -9.02 0.52 -0.34
C SER A 4 -8.11 -0.67 -0.64
N TYR A 5 -6.81 -0.47 -0.45
CA TYR A 5 -5.87 -1.54 -0.72
C TYR A 5 -4.63 -1.41 0.14
N PHE A 6 -3.95 -2.54 0.34
CA PHE A 6 -2.61 -2.57 0.89
C PHE A 6 -1.66 -3.04 -0.20
N LEU A 7 -0.51 -2.41 -0.29
CA LEU A 7 0.61 -2.93 -1.09
C LEU A 7 1.66 -3.46 -0.12
N ILE A 8 2.11 -4.68 -0.35
CA ILE A 8 3.17 -5.31 0.45
C ILE A 8 4.45 -5.23 -0.37
N ILE A 9 5.43 -4.51 0.16
CA ILE A 9 6.63 -4.13 -0.57
C ILE A 9 7.86 -4.63 0.18
N ARG A 10 8.87 -5.11 -0.55
CA ARG A 10 10.14 -5.50 0.03
C ARG A 10 11.25 -4.59 -0.48
N LEU A 11 11.96 -3.96 0.45
CA LEU A 11 13.17 -3.21 0.17
C LEU A 11 14.35 -3.99 0.73
N ASP A 12 15.27 -4.42 -0.14
CA ASP A 12 16.37 -5.29 0.25
C ASP A 12 17.56 -4.55 0.85
N ARG A 13 17.70 -3.27 0.54
CA ARG A 13 18.82 -2.43 0.98
C ARG A 13 18.34 -1.07 1.43
N GLU A 14 19.11 -0.45 2.30
CA GLU A 14 18.88 0.95 2.64
C GLU A 14 18.95 1.81 1.37
N LYS A 15 17.98 2.68 1.20
CA LYS A 15 17.91 3.57 0.04
C LYS A 15 17.33 4.91 0.41
N VAL A 16 17.76 5.94 -0.32
CA VAL A 16 17.11 7.24 -0.29
C VAL A 16 16.18 7.30 -1.50
N ILE A 17 14.88 7.40 -1.23
CA ILE A 17 13.87 7.52 -2.28
C ILE A 17 13.61 9.00 -2.51
N ARG A 18 13.98 9.48 -3.70
CA ARG A 18 13.80 10.89 -4.05
C ARG A 18 12.57 11.06 -4.92
N THR A 19 11.68 11.93 -4.46
CA THR A 19 10.48 12.31 -5.19
C THR A 19 10.60 13.78 -5.61
N LYS A 20 9.54 14.33 -6.22
CA LYS A 20 9.53 15.74 -6.63
C LYS A 20 9.47 16.68 -5.42
N GLY A 21 10.53 16.92 -4.74
CA GLY A 21 10.59 17.86 -3.62
C GLY A 21 10.79 17.24 -2.26
N ARG A 22 10.91 15.90 -2.19
CA ARG A 22 11.20 15.21 -0.93
C ARG A 22 12.16 14.06 -1.12
N ALA A 23 12.85 13.72 -0.03
CA ALA A 23 13.70 12.54 0.02
C ALA A 23 13.32 11.76 1.29
N PHE A 24 13.23 10.45 1.15
CA PHE A 24 12.91 9.55 2.25
C PHE A 24 14.03 8.54 2.41
N GLU A 25 14.63 8.50 3.60
CA GLU A 25 15.67 7.50 3.91
C GLU A 25 14.97 6.26 4.45
N LEU A 26 15.05 5.17 3.70
CA LEU A 26 14.35 3.93 4.04
C LEU A 26 15.33 2.81 4.34
N ARG A 27 15.11 2.11 5.48
CA ARG A 27 15.87 0.93 5.88
C ARG A 27 15.34 -0.31 5.18
N PRO A 28 16.15 -1.38 5.05
CA PRO A 28 15.65 -2.65 4.53
C PRO A 28 14.48 -3.15 5.38
N GLY A 29 13.55 -3.83 4.76
CA GLY A 29 12.41 -4.41 5.45
C GLY A 29 11.20 -4.56 4.56
N TYR A 30 10.09 -4.90 5.18
CA TYR A 30 8.79 -4.94 4.52
C TYR A 30 8.08 -3.62 4.75
N TYR A 31 7.38 -3.15 3.74
CA TYR A 31 6.61 -1.92 3.84
C TYR A 31 5.17 -2.17 3.43
N VAL A 32 4.26 -1.57 4.14
CA VAL A 32 2.83 -1.59 3.80
C VAL A 32 2.42 -0.19 3.41
N TYR A 33 1.91 -0.06 2.19
CA TYR A 33 1.31 1.18 1.72
C TYR A 33 -0.20 1.05 1.73
N VAL A 34 -0.88 2.02 2.33
CA VAL A 34 -2.34 2.06 2.42
C VAL A 34 -2.87 3.08 1.42
N GLY A 35 -3.73 2.64 0.51
CA GLY A 35 -4.31 3.53 -0.49
C GLY A 35 -5.80 3.31 -0.67
N SER A 36 -6.42 4.17 -1.47
CA SER A 36 -7.81 4.02 -1.85
C SER A 36 -8.01 4.38 -3.31
N ALA A 37 -9.02 3.77 -3.91
CA ALA A 37 -9.42 4.06 -5.28
C ALA A 37 -10.95 4.00 -5.33
N MET A 38 -11.56 5.18 -5.39
CA MET A 38 -13.02 5.27 -5.34
C MET A 38 -13.66 5.28 -6.71
N ASN A 39 -12.87 5.12 -7.78
CA ASN A 39 -13.39 4.94 -9.14
C ASN A 39 -13.21 3.48 -9.59
N SER A 40 -11.97 3.00 -9.57
CA SER A 40 -11.66 1.62 -9.92
C SER A 40 -10.50 1.10 -9.11
N LEU A 41 -10.82 0.27 -8.13
CA LEU A 41 -9.84 -0.40 -7.28
C LEU A 41 -8.91 -1.29 -8.13
N GLU A 42 -9.50 -2.06 -9.03
CA GLU A 42 -8.75 -2.99 -9.88
C GLU A 42 -7.74 -2.26 -10.77
N LYS A 43 -8.16 -1.19 -11.42
CA LYS A 43 -7.27 -0.41 -12.29
C LYS A 43 -6.15 0.27 -11.51
N ARG A 44 -6.44 0.77 -10.31
CA ARG A 44 -5.45 1.42 -9.49
C ARG A 44 -4.37 0.43 -9.04
N VAL A 45 -4.78 -0.74 -8.57
CA VAL A 45 -3.84 -1.76 -8.12
C VAL A 45 -3.05 -2.32 -9.31
N ALA A 46 -3.72 -2.55 -10.46
CA ALA A 46 -3.02 -2.98 -11.67
C ALA A 46 -1.94 -1.98 -12.08
N ARG A 47 -2.22 -0.68 -11.96
CA ARG A 47 -1.24 0.37 -12.25
C ARG A 47 0.00 0.24 -11.35
N HIS A 48 -0.19 -0.08 -10.09
CA HIS A 48 0.94 -0.25 -9.17
C HIS A 48 1.85 -1.41 -9.57
N PHE A 49 1.31 -2.47 -10.15
CA PHE A 49 2.10 -3.61 -10.62
C PHE A 49 2.88 -3.32 -11.91
N ARG A 50 2.47 -2.31 -12.68
CA ARG A 50 3.20 -1.97 -13.92
C ARG A 50 4.55 -1.36 -13.59
N LYS A 51 5.60 -1.86 -14.23
CA LYS A 51 6.96 -1.37 -14.02
C LYS A 51 7.22 -0.06 -14.75
N GLU A 52 6.62 0.11 -15.92
CA GLU A 52 6.75 1.33 -16.70
C GLU A 52 5.49 2.16 -16.57
N LYS A 53 5.61 3.32 -15.96
CA LYS A 53 4.52 4.24 -15.76
C LYS A 53 5.06 5.63 -15.46
N LYS A 54 4.24 6.64 -15.71
CA LYS A 54 4.59 8.01 -15.35
C LYS A 54 4.57 8.12 -13.83
N LEU A 55 5.67 8.60 -13.26
CA LEU A 55 5.78 8.77 -11.81
C LEU A 55 4.93 9.96 -11.36
N HIS A 56 4.02 9.72 -10.44
CA HIS A 56 3.06 10.73 -9.99
C HIS A 56 3.00 10.82 -8.45
N TRP A 57 2.79 9.68 -7.77
CA TRP A 57 2.70 9.64 -6.32
C TRP A 57 4.03 9.20 -5.70
N HIS A 58 4.24 9.51 -4.41
CA HIS A 58 5.42 9.02 -3.68
C HIS A 58 5.63 7.52 -3.86
N ILE A 59 4.55 6.76 -3.81
CA ILE A 59 4.61 5.30 -3.96
C ILE A 59 5.21 4.86 -5.30
N ASP A 60 5.00 5.62 -6.36
CA ASP A 60 5.56 5.27 -7.66
C ASP A 60 7.09 5.28 -7.63
N TYR A 61 7.68 6.22 -6.91
CA TYR A 61 9.13 6.32 -6.76
C TYR A 61 9.70 5.18 -5.93
N LEU A 62 8.98 4.76 -4.89
CA LEU A 62 9.38 3.61 -4.09
C LEU A 62 9.31 2.31 -4.90
N LEU A 63 8.23 2.10 -5.65
CA LEU A 63 8.05 0.88 -6.45
C LEU A 63 9.05 0.76 -7.60
N LYS A 64 9.68 1.84 -7.98
CA LYS A 64 10.77 1.82 -8.95
C LYS A 64 12.03 1.16 -8.37
N GLU A 65 12.22 1.28 -7.06
CA GLU A 65 13.43 0.82 -6.36
C GLU A 65 13.22 -0.44 -5.52
N ALA A 66 11.97 -0.83 -5.27
CA ALA A 66 11.62 -1.93 -4.38
C ALA A 66 10.65 -2.90 -5.06
N GLY A 67 10.58 -4.12 -4.56
CA GLY A 67 9.70 -5.13 -5.11
C GLY A 67 8.29 -5.07 -4.54
N LEU A 68 7.29 -5.00 -5.40
CA LEU A 68 5.90 -5.15 -5.00
C LEU A 68 5.59 -6.64 -4.97
N LEU A 69 5.41 -7.19 -3.76
CA LEU A 69 5.22 -8.62 -3.57
C LEU A 69 3.78 -9.07 -3.85
N ARG A 70 2.83 -8.31 -3.32
CA ARG A 70 1.40 -8.61 -3.46
C ARG A 70 0.57 -7.42 -3.02
N ALA A 71 -0.71 -7.46 -3.35
CA ALA A 71 -1.65 -6.42 -2.96
C ALA A 71 -2.90 -7.06 -2.37
N TYR A 72 -3.50 -6.37 -1.41
CA TYR A 72 -4.79 -6.71 -0.80
C TYR A 72 -5.81 -5.74 -1.36
N LEU A 73 -6.83 -6.26 -2.03
CA LEU A 73 -7.94 -5.44 -2.54
C LEU A 73 -9.10 -5.55 -1.55
N ILE A 74 -9.55 -4.43 -1.03
CA ILE A 74 -10.53 -4.34 0.06
C ILE A 74 -11.73 -3.54 -0.44
N PRO A 75 -12.78 -4.20 -0.98
CA PRO A 75 -13.94 -3.49 -1.49
C PRO A 75 -14.66 -2.72 -0.39
N SER A 76 -15.06 -1.49 -0.71
CA SER A 76 -15.85 -0.67 0.22
C SER A 76 -16.50 0.47 -0.54
N GLU A 77 -17.78 0.75 -0.22
CA GLU A 77 -18.48 1.90 -0.79
C GLU A 77 -18.05 3.22 -0.15
N VAL A 78 -17.47 3.16 1.04
CA VAL A 78 -16.96 4.34 1.73
C VAL A 78 -15.44 4.33 1.73
N LYS A 79 -14.84 5.51 1.83
CA LYS A 79 -13.37 5.64 1.87
C LYS A 79 -12.87 5.26 3.26
N LEU A 80 -12.08 4.19 3.33
CA LEU A 80 -11.55 3.65 4.59
C LEU A 80 -10.05 3.88 4.77
N GLU A 81 -9.40 4.58 3.85
CA GLU A 81 -7.96 4.76 3.85
C GLU A 81 -7.42 5.25 5.19
N GLU A 82 -8.03 6.29 5.76
CA GLU A 82 -7.57 6.87 7.02
C GLU A 82 -7.71 5.88 8.18
N LYS A 83 -8.85 5.20 8.28
CA LYS A 83 -9.07 4.21 9.34
C LYS A 83 -8.11 3.03 9.23
N LEU A 84 -7.90 2.53 8.02
CA LEU A 84 -6.96 1.44 7.77
C LEU A 84 -5.54 1.86 8.10
N SER A 85 -5.16 3.07 7.71
CA SER A 85 -3.83 3.60 8.01
C SER A 85 -3.60 3.72 9.51
N LEU A 86 -4.60 4.21 10.26
CA LEU A 86 -4.54 4.28 11.72
C LEU A 86 -4.34 2.91 12.35
N GLU A 87 -5.07 1.89 11.87
CA GLU A 87 -4.94 0.54 12.40
C GLU A 87 -3.56 -0.04 12.10
N VAL A 88 -3.04 0.15 10.89
CA VAL A 88 -1.71 -0.31 10.53
C VAL A 88 -0.64 0.39 11.37
N SER A 89 -0.85 1.68 11.70
CA SER A 89 0.08 2.46 12.51
C SER A 89 0.31 1.89 13.92
N ARG A 90 -0.59 1.05 14.39
CA ARG A 90 -0.45 0.40 15.69
C ARG A 90 0.64 -0.68 15.69
N PHE A 91 1.01 -1.19 14.53
CA PHE A 91 1.90 -2.34 14.41
C PHE A 91 3.16 -2.04 13.61
N GLY A 92 3.10 -1.12 12.65
CA GLY A 92 4.21 -0.77 11.79
C GLY A 92 4.85 0.56 12.16
N GLU A 93 6.10 0.74 11.76
CA GLU A 93 6.84 1.97 11.98
C GLU A 93 6.51 2.97 10.87
N PRO A 94 5.96 4.14 11.19
CA PRO A 94 5.59 5.11 10.16
C PRO A 94 6.79 5.72 9.45
N VAL A 95 6.64 5.97 8.15
CA VAL A 95 7.58 6.77 7.36
C VAL A 95 6.95 8.16 7.22
N PRO A 96 7.36 9.14 8.03
CA PRO A 96 6.66 10.43 8.09
C PRO A 96 6.53 11.14 6.75
N GLY A 97 5.34 11.63 6.47
CA GLY A 97 5.06 12.43 5.28
C GLY A 97 4.91 11.68 3.97
N PHE A 98 5.04 10.34 3.99
CA PHE A 98 4.97 9.57 2.76
C PHE A 98 3.52 9.40 2.30
N GLY A 99 3.19 9.97 1.13
CA GLY A 99 1.88 9.81 0.51
C GLY A 99 0.71 10.39 1.28
N ALA A 100 0.95 11.23 2.29
CA ALA A 100 -0.04 11.58 3.27
C ALA A 100 -0.70 12.96 3.08
N GLY A 101 -0.72 13.48 1.86
CA GLY A 101 -1.19 14.84 1.62
C GLY A 101 -2.48 15.23 2.31
N ASP A 102 -3.47 14.34 2.33
CA ASP A 102 -4.79 14.62 2.87
C ASP A 102 -5.19 13.80 4.09
N VAL A 103 -4.31 12.93 4.60
CA VAL A 103 -4.67 12.09 5.75
C VAL A 103 -4.10 12.62 7.06
N LYS A 104 -4.87 12.47 8.12
CA LYS A 104 -4.51 12.99 9.46
C LYS A 104 -3.42 12.17 10.14
N VAL A 105 -3.17 10.97 9.69
CA VAL A 105 -2.19 10.07 10.29
C VAL A 105 -0.74 10.42 9.96
N GLY A 106 -0.51 11.35 9.05
CA GLY A 106 0.84 11.81 8.70
C GLY A 106 1.62 10.93 7.75
N THR A 107 1.15 9.75 7.43
CA THR A 107 1.75 8.86 6.44
C THR A 107 0.80 7.75 6.03
N ASN A 108 1.05 7.19 4.84
CA ASN A 108 0.38 5.97 4.36
C ASN A 108 1.37 4.82 4.22
N LEU A 109 2.61 4.98 4.67
CA LEU A 109 3.64 3.96 4.54
C LEU A 109 4.19 3.57 5.91
N TYR A 110 4.24 2.26 6.17
CA TYR A 110 4.67 1.70 7.45
C TYR A 110 5.67 0.57 7.23
N ARG A 111 6.75 0.58 8.00
CA ARG A 111 7.78 -0.45 7.92
C ARG A 111 7.55 -1.55 8.95
N PHE A 112 7.82 -2.79 8.54
CA PHE A 112 7.75 -3.99 9.38
C PHE A 112 9.05 -4.78 9.24
N ASP A 113 9.51 -5.37 10.33
CA ASP A 113 10.71 -6.22 10.30
C ASP A 113 10.41 -7.55 9.60
N ASP A 114 9.22 -8.10 9.80
CA ASP A 114 8.79 -9.38 9.24
C ASP A 114 7.60 -9.20 8.31
N GLU A 115 7.23 -10.24 7.56
CA GLU A 115 6.08 -10.18 6.67
C GLU A 115 4.82 -9.79 7.43
N PRO A 116 4.12 -8.73 6.99
CA PRO A 116 3.01 -8.16 7.75
C PRO A 116 1.65 -8.80 7.51
N ASP A 117 1.57 -9.83 6.68
CA ASP A 117 0.29 -10.39 6.20
C ASP A 117 -0.63 -10.84 7.34
N GLY A 118 -0.10 -11.56 8.33
CA GLY A 118 -0.90 -12.01 9.46
C GLY A 118 -1.52 -10.85 10.24
N THR A 119 -0.73 -9.80 10.45
CA THR A 119 -1.20 -8.59 11.13
C THR A 119 -2.30 -7.90 10.34
N LEU A 120 -2.08 -7.74 9.03
CA LEU A 120 -3.05 -7.06 8.16
C LEU A 120 -4.37 -7.83 8.07
N GLU A 121 -4.30 -9.15 7.95
CA GLU A 121 -5.50 -9.97 7.91
C GLU A 121 -6.26 -9.93 9.22
N GLY A 122 -5.55 -9.87 10.34
CA GLY A 122 -6.17 -9.67 11.65
C GLY A 122 -6.94 -8.35 11.73
N ILE A 123 -6.35 -7.27 11.23
CA ILE A 123 -7.01 -5.96 11.17
C ILE A 123 -8.30 -6.04 10.34
N LEU A 124 -8.21 -6.63 9.15
CA LEU A 124 -9.36 -6.72 8.25
C LEU A 124 -10.49 -7.56 8.85
N LYS A 125 -10.16 -8.67 9.49
CA LYS A 125 -11.15 -9.51 10.19
C LYS A 125 -11.83 -8.75 11.31
N GLU A 126 -11.09 -8.04 12.14
CA GLU A 126 -11.66 -7.25 13.22
C GLU A 126 -12.60 -6.16 12.72
N MET A 127 -12.28 -5.57 11.56
CA MET A 127 -13.12 -4.54 10.96
C MET A 127 -14.30 -5.12 10.17
N GLY A 128 -14.39 -6.44 10.05
CA GLY A 128 -15.48 -7.10 9.32
C GLY A 128 -15.39 -6.87 7.81
N LEU A 129 -14.19 -6.69 7.29
CA LEU A 129 -13.98 -6.40 5.87
C LEU A 129 -13.57 -7.66 5.10
N ASP A 130 -14.07 -7.78 3.89
CA ASP A 130 -13.64 -8.82 2.96
C ASP A 130 -12.45 -8.31 2.14
N TRP A 131 -11.63 -9.23 1.67
CA TRP A 131 -10.49 -8.87 0.82
C TRP A 131 -10.11 -10.01 -0.12
N LYS A 132 -9.37 -9.64 -1.17
CA LYS A 132 -8.71 -10.61 -2.07
C LYS A 132 -7.24 -10.21 -2.17
N THR A 133 -6.35 -11.20 -2.26
CA THR A 133 -4.92 -10.97 -2.38
C THR A 133 -4.47 -11.36 -3.79
N VAL A 134 -3.66 -10.52 -4.41
CA VAL A 134 -3.10 -10.78 -5.74
C VAL A 134 -1.60 -10.53 -5.75
N LYS A 135 -0.88 -11.26 -6.60
CA LYS A 135 0.57 -11.16 -6.76
C LYS A 135 1.00 -10.54 -8.09
N SER A 136 0.04 -10.27 -8.97
CA SER A 136 0.30 -9.71 -10.29
C SER A 136 -0.95 -9.02 -10.83
N ASP A 137 -0.79 -8.23 -11.88
CA ASP A 137 -1.93 -7.60 -12.53
C ASP A 137 -2.80 -8.64 -13.26
N GLU A 138 -2.23 -9.73 -13.75
CA GLU A 138 -3.01 -10.80 -14.37
C GLU A 138 -3.98 -11.43 -13.37
N GLU A 139 -3.57 -11.61 -12.12
CA GLU A 139 -4.43 -12.18 -11.09
C GLU A 139 -5.64 -11.29 -10.78
N ILE A 140 -5.51 -9.99 -11.00
CA ILE A 140 -6.63 -9.06 -10.78
C ILE A 140 -7.79 -9.38 -11.70
N THR A 141 -7.53 -9.73 -12.96
CA THR A 141 -8.57 -10.06 -13.93
C THR A 141 -9.25 -11.38 -13.61
N GLU A 142 -8.64 -12.22 -12.79
CA GLU A 142 -9.15 -13.54 -12.41
C GLU A 142 -9.95 -13.55 -11.11
N ILE A 143 -10.01 -12.41 -10.41
CA ILE A 143 -10.70 -12.32 -9.12
C ILE A 143 -12.20 -12.64 -9.27
N ARG A 144 -12.71 -13.44 -8.35
CA ARG A 144 -14.14 -13.70 -8.18
C ARG A 144 -14.57 -13.16 -6.81
N TRP A 145 -15.42 -12.20 -6.85
CA TRP A 145 -15.94 -11.54 -5.62
C TRP A 145 -17.18 -12.22 -5.04
#